data_9fa094d2ed2a0d2cedcfcd3ec69eacd4
#
_entry.id   9fa094d2ed2a0d2cedcfcd3ec69eacd4
#
_cell.length_a   1.000
_cell.length_b   1.000
_cell.length_c   1.000
_cell.angle_alpha   90.00
_cell.angle_beta   90.00
_cell.angle_gamma   90.00
#
_symmetry.space_group_name_H-M   'P 1'
#
loop_
_entity.id
_entity.type
_entity.pdbx_description
1 polymer ?
#
loop_
_entity_poly.entity_id
_entity_poly.type
_entity_poly.pdbx_seq_one_letter_code
_entity_poly.pdbx_strand_id
1 'polypeptide(L)'
;MIEFLIFGPLLGSLISGLMYRSIGEDVATIFTTSIVIIGALISWIIFLDIMPVENDTRVIFDWITSGALNSQWAVKIDSLVKVMLVVVLSVSSLVHLYSLGYMRHDHNWNSNENYKARFFSYLSFFTFAMLVLVSADNLLQLFFGWEGVGVASYLLIGFYFKKPSANSAAIKAFVVNRVGDFGFLIGIFLIYLYS
;
A
#
# COMPACT_ATOMS: atom_id res chain seq x y z
N MET A 1 -17.53 3.02 1.69
CA MET A 1 -16.64 4.21 1.58
C MET A 1 -15.23 3.90 2.06
N ILE A 2 -15.07 3.34 3.27
CA ILE A 2 -13.76 2.99 3.86
C ILE A 2 -13.08 1.88 3.08
N GLU A 3 -13.83 0.90 2.66
CA GLU A 3 -13.34 -0.18 1.80
C GLU A 3 -12.72 0.37 0.51
N PHE A 4 -13.33 1.41 -0.07
CA PHE A 4 -12.76 2.10 -1.23
C PHE A 4 -11.45 2.81 -0.91
N LEU A 5 -11.31 3.43 0.29
CA LEU A 5 -10.06 4.06 0.69
C LEU A 5 -8.90 3.05 0.75
N ILE A 6 -9.17 1.86 1.29
CA ILE A 6 -8.15 0.84 1.49
C ILE A 6 -7.88 0.07 0.19
N PHE A 7 -8.93 -0.42 -0.46
CA PHE A 7 -8.80 -1.29 -1.64
C PHE A 7 -8.71 -0.54 -2.97
N GLY A 8 -9.06 0.75 -3.01
CA GLY A 8 -8.95 1.58 -4.21
C GLY A 8 -7.53 1.61 -4.79
N PRO A 9 -6.48 1.88 -4.00
CA PRO A 9 -5.10 1.82 -4.48
C PRO A 9 -4.68 0.43 -4.98
N LEU A 10 -5.20 -0.66 -4.40
CA LEU A 10 -4.97 -2.01 -4.91
C LEU A 10 -5.57 -2.19 -6.31
N LEU A 11 -6.82 -1.74 -6.50
CA LEU A 11 -7.46 -1.77 -7.82
C LEU A 11 -6.66 -0.93 -8.84
N GLY A 12 -6.21 0.25 -8.44
CA GLY A 12 -5.32 1.08 -9.26
C GLY A 12 -4.03 0.37 -9.64
N SER A 13 -3.39 -0.31 -8.68
CA SER A 13 -2.19 -1.11 -8.89
C SER A 13 -2.41 -2.25 -9.88
N LEU A 14 -3.49 -3.02 -9.72
CA LEU A 14 -3.83 -4.14 -10.61
C LEU A 14 -4.14 -3.66 -12.03
N ILE A 15 -4.93 -2.60 -12.17
CA ILE A 15 -5.27 -2.03 -13.48
C ILE A 15 -4.00 -1.50 -14.17
N SER A 16 -3.18 -0.74 -13.47
CA SER A 16 -1.94 -0.21 -14.03
C SER A 16 -0.92 -1.32 -14.33
N GLY A 17 -0.84 -2.37 -13.51
CA GLY A 17 0.12 -3.45 -13.67
C GLY A 17 -0.27 -4.50 -14.72
N LEU A 18 -1.55 -4.83 -14.85
CA LEU A 18 -2.04 -5.93 -15.68
C LEU A 18 -2.77 -5.47 -16.94
N MET A 19 -3.53 -4.38 -16.86
CA MET A 19 -4.42 -3.95 -17.95
C MET A 19 -3.85 -2.79 -18.79
N TYR A 20 -2.65 -2.29 -18.49
CA TYR A 20 -2.04 -1.19 -19.25
C TYR A 20 -1.91 -1.47 -20.75
N ARG A 21 -1.76 -2.75 -21.15
CA ARG A 21 -1.68 -3.13 -22.57
C ARG A 21 -2.98 -2.90 -23.34
N SER A 22 -4.12 -3.04 -22.65
CA SER A 22 -5.46 -2.88 -23.25
C SER A 22 -5.95 -1.44 -23.19
N ILE A 23 -5.61 -0.70 -22.11
CA ILE A 23 -6.14 0.64 -21.83
C ILE A 23 -5.19 1.73 -22.30
N GLY A 24 -3.91 1.41 -22.44
CA GLY A 24 -2.84 2.37 -22.69
C GLY A 24 -2.15 2.84 -21.41
N GLU A 25 -0.83 3.08 -21.51
CA GLU A 25 0.01 3.40 -20.36
C GLU A 25 -0.40 4.72 -19.69
N ASP A 26 -0.63 5.77 -20.46
CA ASP A 26 -0.99 7.09 -19.93
C ASP A 26 -2.38 7.08 -19.26
N VAL A 27 -3.35 6.37 -19.83
CA VAL A 27 -4.68 6.23 -19.21
C VAL A 27 -4.60 5.46 -17.91
N ALA A 28 -3.84 4.36 -17.87
CA ALA A 28 -3.64 3.57 -16.66
C ALA A 28 -3.00 4.38 -15.52
N THR A 29 -2.00 5.19 -15.82
CA THR A 29 -1.30 6.05 -14.83
C THR A 29 -2.20 7.17 -14.30
N ILE A 30 -2.97 7.83 -15.18
CA ILE A 30 -3.93 8.86 -14.78
C ILE A 30 -5.05 8.25 -13.93
N PHE A 31 -5.58 7.10 -14.31
CA PHE A 31 -6.63 6.41 -13.56
C PHE A 31 -6.16 6.05 -12.14
N THR A 32 -4.97 5.46 -12.02
CA THR A 32 -4.38 5.10 -10.74
C THR A 32 -4.17 6.33 -9.85
N THR A 33 -3.62 7.41 -10.42
CA THR A 33 -3.44 8.68 -9.72
C THR A 33 -4.78 9.27 -9.25
N SER A 34 -5.81 9.22 -10.09
CA SER A 34 -7.14 9.73 -9.76
C SER A 34 -7.77 8.99 -8.58
N ILE A 35 -7.64 7.66 -8.52
CA ILE A 35 -8.14 6.85 -7.39
C ILE A 35 -7.49 7.30 -6.08
N VAL A 36 -6.17 7.49 -6.06
CA VAL A 36 -5.45 7.90 -4.84
C VAL A 36 -5.82 9.33 -4.43
N ILE A 37 -6.00 10.26 -5.39
CA ILE A 37 -6.45 11.64 -5.11
C ILE A 37 -7.86 11.63 -4.53
N ILE A 38 -8.79 10.87 -5.12
CA ILE A 38 -10.17 10.73 -4.60
C ILE A 38 -10.12 10.16 -3.18
N GLY A 39 -9.27 9.14 -2.94
CA GLY A 39 -9.03 8.60 -1.61
C GLY A 39 -8.55 9.66 -0.62
N ALA A 40 -7.61 10.51 -1.02
CA ALA A 40 -7.13 11.61 -0.18
C ALA A 40 -8.25 12.61 0.16
N LEU A 41 -9.06 13.01 -0.80
CA LEU A 41 -10.21 13.90 -0.55
C LEU A 41 -11.21 13.28 0.42
N ILE A 42 -11.55 12.00 0.24
CA ILE A 42 -12.45 11.28 1.16
C ILE A 42 -11.85 11.19 2.56
N SER A 43 -10.55 10.94 2.70
CA SER A 43 -9.89 10.88 4.02
C SER A 43 -9.96 12.21 4.76
N TRP A 44 -9.80 13.35 4.06
CA TRP A 44 -10.00 14.68 4.63
C TRP A 44 -11.45 14.95 5.05
N ILE A 45 -12.44 14.51 4.26
CA ILE A 45 -13.87 14.63 4.59
C ILE A 45 -14.20 13.87 5.88
N ILE A 46 -13.62 12.67 6.06
CA ILE A 46 -13.78 11.87 7.28
C ILE A 46 -13.08 12.53 8.47
N PHE A 47 -11.86 13.02 8.27
CA PHE A 47 -11.06 13.64 9.33
C PHE A 47 -11.70 14.93 9.85
N LEU A 48 -12.30 15.75 8.99
CA LEU A 48 -12.99 16.99 9.34
C LEU A 48 -14.41 16.77 9.90
N ASP A 49 -14.82 15.50 10.10
CA ASP A 49 -16.15 15.10 10.54
C ASP A 49 -17.32 15.66 9.69
N ILE A 50 -17.03 15.99 8.42
CA ILE A 50 -18.06 16.39 7.46
C ILE A 50 -18.98 15.20 7.14
N MET A 51 -18.41 14.00 7.05
CA MET A 51 -19.15 12.73 7.01
C MET A 51 -18.65 11.89 8.20
N PRO A 52 -19.33 11.95 9.34
CA PRO A 52 -18.90 11.26 10.54
C PRO A 52 -18.91 9.74 10.31
N VAL A 53 -17.79 9.12 10.57
CA VAL A 53 -17.65 7.67 10.60
C VAL A 53 -17.47 7.30 12.07
N GLU A 54 -18.37 6.46 12.57
CA GLU A 54 -18.27 5.94 13.93
C GLU A 54 -16.94 5.21 14.12
N ASN A 55 -16.37 5.36 15.31
CA ASN A 55 -15.20 4.59 15.70
C ASN A 55 -15.66 3.15 15.89
N ASP A 56 -15.36 2.31 14.91
CA ASP A 56 -15.85 0.93 14.85
C ASP A 56 -14.82 0.04 14.17
N THR A 57 -14.91 -1.25 14.48
CA THR A 57 -14.16 -2.30 13.79
C THR A 57 -15.09 -3.02 12.82
N ARG A 58 -14.80 -2.92 11.53
CA ARG A 58 -15.56 -3.59 10.47
C ARG A 58 -14.87 -4.85 10.02
N VAL A 59 -15.44 -5.99 10.36
CA VAL A 59 -14.99 -7.29 9.89
C VAL A 59 -15.35 -7.44 8.42
N ILE A 60 -14.38 -7.81 7.58
CA ILE A 60 -14.57 -8.07 6.15
C ILE A 60 -14.77 -9.56 5.91
N PHE A 61 -13.91 -10.41 6.50
CA PHE A 61 -14.02 -11.87 6.45
C PHE A 61 -13.18 -12.54 7.55
N ASP A 62 -13.50 -13.80 7.86
CA ASP A 62 -12.67 -14.65 8.72
C ASP A 62 -11.45 -15.11 7.93
N TRP A 63 -10.25 -14.83 8.45
CA TRP A 63 -9.01 -15.06 7.71
C TRP A 63 -8.30 -16.33 8.16
N ILE A 64 -7.92 -16.42 9.43
CA ILE A 64 -7.20 -17.57 9.97
C ILE A 64 -7.97 -18.11 11.16
N THR A 65 -8.42 -19.36 11.05
CA THR A 65 -9.11 -20.08 12.12
C THR A 65 -8.39 -21.40 12.36
N SER A 66 -7.73 -21.54 13.52
CA SER A 66 -6.99 -22.75 13.87
C SER A 66 -7.03 -22.96 15.38
N GLY A 67 -7.84 -23.92 15.85
CA GLY A 67 -8.02 -24.20 17.28
C GLY A 67 -8.51 -22.96 18.05
N ALA A 68 -7.74 -22.51 19.01
CA ALA A 68 -8.06 -21.30 19.79
C ALA A 68 -7.72 -19.99 19.06
N LEU A 69 -6.89 -20.04 18.00
CA LEU A 69 -6.54 -18.87 17.22
C LEU A 69 -7.66 -18.56 16.23
N ASN A 70 -8.28 -17.40 16.39
CA ASN A 70 -9.23 -16.84 15.44
C ASN A 70 -8.80 -15.41 15.08
N SER A 71 -8.40 -15.21 13.83
CA SER A 71 -8.01 -13.90 13.31
C SER A 71 -8.89 -13.53 12.13
N GLN A 72 -9.53 -12.38 12.23
CA GLN A 72 -10.39 -11.83 11.19
C GLN A 72 -9.64 -10.75 10.42
N TRP A 73 -9.97 -10.61 9.15
CA TRP A 73 -9.57 -9.44 8.40
C TRP A 73 -10.58 -8.33 8.67
N ALA A 74 -10.15 -7.36 9.43
CA ALA A 74 -11.02 -6.27 9.88
C ALA A 74 -10.34 -4.91 9.68
N VAL A 75 -11.14 -3.88 9.51
CA VAL A 75 -10.69 -2.50 9.43
C VAL A 75 -11.11 -1.79 10.70
N LYS A 76 -10.13 -1.41 11.49
CA LYS A 76 -10.35 -0.58 12.68
C LYS A 76 -10.33 0.88 12.28
N ILE A 77 -11.29 1.64 12.82
CA ILE A 77 -11.39 3.07 12.60
C ILE A 77 -11.47 3.74 13.97
N ASP A 78 -10.39 4.36 14.34
CA ASP A 78 -10.29 5.22 15.51
C ASP A 78 -9.68 6.57 15.13
N SER A 79 -9.54 7.46 16.08
CA SER A 79 -8.99 8.80 15.86
C SER A 79 -7.56 8.76 15.31
N LEU A 80 -6.75 7.79 15.74
CA LEU A 80 -5.38 7.61 15.24
C LEU A 80 -5.39 7.20 13.77
N VAL A 81 -6.23 6.21 13.43
CA VAL A 81 -6.37 5.73 12.05
C VAL A 81 -6.88 6.83 11.12
N LYS A 82 -7.86 7.66 11.56
CA LYS A 82 -8.33 8.81 10.76
C LYS A 82 -7.19 9.77 10.41
N VAL A 83 -6.34 10.10 11.38
CA VAL A 83 -5.13 10.93 11.13
C VAL A 83 -4.17 10.24 10.16
N MET A 84 -3.89 8.96 10.37
CA MET A 84 -2.97 8.21 9.52
C MET A 84 -3.48 8.07 8.09
N LEU A 85 -4.79 7.87 7.88
CA LEU A 85 -5.39 7.84 6.54
C LEU A 85 -5.16 9.16 5.80
N VAL A 86 -5.35 10.31 6.46
CA VAL A 86 -5.08 11.62 5.86
C VAL A 86 -3.61 11.76 5.49
N VAL A 87 -2.70 11.43 6.40
CA VAL A 87 -1.25 11.56 6.15
C VAL A 87 -0.83 10.68 4.98
N VAL A 88 -1.16 9.39 5.01
CA VAL A 88 -0.75 8.42 3.99
C VAL A 88 -1.33 8.79 2.62
N LEU A 89 -2.63 9.06 2.53
CA LEU A 89 -3.28 9.34 1.25
C LEU A 89 -2.91 10.72 0.69
N SER A 90 -2.73 11.75 1.53
CA SER A 90 -2.28 13.07 1.08
C SER A 90 -0.87 13.02 0.51
N VAL A 91 0.06 12.41 1.23
CA VAL A 91 1.45 12.27 0.74
C VAL A 91 1.48 11.42 -0.52
N SER A 92 0.78 10.27 -0.51
CA SER A 92 0.73 9.38 -1.69
C SER A 92 0.12 10.08 -2.91
N SER A 93 -0.96 10.86 -2.75
CA SER A 93 -1.59 11.60 -3.86
C SER A 93 -0.65 12.64 -4.47
N LEU A 94 0.09 13.38 -3.64
CA LEU A 94 1.09 14.35 -4.10
C LEU A 94 2.25 13.67 -4.82
N VAL A 95 2.73 12.54 -4.32
CA VAL A 95 3.79 11.75 -4.96
C VAL A 95 3.31 11.18 -6.31
N HIS A 96 2.08 10.64 -6.39
CA HIS A 96 1.50 10.18 -7.65
C HIS A 96 1.40 11.33 -8.67
N LEU A 97 0.87 12.48 -8.24
CA LEU A 97 0.72 13.65 -9.10
C LEU A 97 2.09 14.15 -9.62
N TYR A 98 3.07 14.27 -8.73
CA TYR A 98 4.44 14.63 -9.08
C TYR A 98 5.04 13.63 -10.08
N SER A 99 4.83 12.35 -9.85
CA SER A 99 5.39 11.27 -10.67
C SER A 99 4.86 11.23 -12.10
N LEU A 100 3.65 11.78 -12.37
CA LEU A 100 3.16 11.93 -13.75
C LEU A 100 4.11 12.78 -14.61
N GLY A 101 4.64 13.85 -14.03
CA GLY A 101 5.67 14.69 -14.70
C GLY A 101 7.04 14.04 -14.69
N TYR A 102 7.46 13.53 -13.52
CA TYR A 102 8.80 12.97 -13.31
C TYR A 102 9.08 11.76 -14.22
N MET A 103 8.10 10.85 -14.36
CA MET A 103 8.26 9.64 -15.19
C MET A 103 7.94 9.85 -16.68
N ARG A 104 7.67 11.09 -17.11
CA ARG A 104 7.26 11.35 -18.49
C ARG A 104 8.37 11.07 -19.50
N HIS A 105 9.60 11.43 -19.14
CA HIS A 105 10.81 11.26 -19.98
C HIS A 105 11.96 10.77 -19.11
N ASP A 106 12.08 9.45 -18.97
CA ASP A 106 13.21 8.86 -18.27
C ASP A 106 14.18 8.22 -19.26
N HIS A 107 15.41 8.77 -19.33
CA HIS A 107 16.48 8.33 -20.22
C HIS A 107 17.02 6.93 -19.92
N ASN A 108 16.65 6.33 -18.77
CA ASN A 108 17.08 4.98 -18.40
C ASN A 108 16.26 3.90 -19.10
N TRP A 109 15.15 4.26 -19.76
CA TRP A 109 14.23 3.34 -20.41
C TRP A 109 14.09 3.64 -21.89
N ASN A 110 13.89 2.61 -22.69
CA ASN A 110 13.58 2.75 -24.11
C ASN A 110 12.11 3.14 -24.30
N SER A 111 11.80 3.83 -25.38
CA SER A 111 10.44 4.28 -25.72
C SER A 111 9.43 3.12 -25.86
N ASN A 112 9.89 1.89 -26.09
CA ASN A 112 9.06 0.70 -26.21
C ASN A 112 8.82 -0.04 -24.87
N GLU A 113 9.41 0.44 -23.77
CA GLU A 113 9.27 -0.16 -22.45
C GLU A 113 8.18 0.56 -21.66
N ASN A 114 7.12 -0.15 -21.27
CA ASN A 114 6.01 0.40 -20.50
C ASN A 114 6.40 0.54 -19.01
N TYR A 115 7.36 1.41 -18.73
CA TYR A 115 7.93 1.58 -17.39
C TYR A 115 7.05 2.44 -16.47
N LYS A 116 6.29 3.40 -17.02
CA LYS A 116 5.41 4.27 -16.25
C LYS A 116 4.31 3.46 -15.56
N ALA A 117 3.59 2.62 -16.31
CA ALA A 117 2.53 1.79 -15.77
C ALA A 117 3.04 0.88 -14.63
N ARG A 118 4.23 0.29 -14.80
CA ARG A 118 4.88 -0.52 -13.77
C ARG A 118 5.22 0.30 -12.53
N PHE A 119 5.77 1.51 -12.70
CA PHE A 119 6.08 2.39 -11.57
C PHE A 119 4.82 2.75 -10.77
N PHE A 120 3.77 3.20 -11.46
CA PHE A 120 2.50 3.56 -10.80
C PHE A 120 1.81 2.36 -10.16
N SER A 121 1.94 1.17 -10.74
CA SER A 121 1.47 -0.06 -10.10
C SER A 121 2.18 -0.31 -8.76
N TYR A 122 3.51 -0.22 -8.71
CA TYR A 122 4.27 -0.42 -7.47
C TYR A 122 3.98 0.67 -6.43
N LEU A 123 3.87 1.92 -6.86
CA LEU A 123 3.57 3.04 -5.97
C LEU A 123 2.18 2.92 -5.34
N SER A 124 1.20 2.52 -6.14
CA SER A 124 -0.17 2.30 -5.66
C SER A 124 -0.29 1.06 -4.77
N PHE A 125 0.47 0.00 -5.09
CA PHE A 125 0.57 -1.18 -4.23
C PHE A 125 1.20 -0.83 -2.86
N PHE A 126 2.23 0.01 -2.86
CA PHE A 126 2.80 0.54 -1.62
C PHE A 126 1.75 1.28 -0.78
N THR A 127 0.96 2.16 -1.42
CA THR A 127 -0.12 2.89 -0.76
C THR A 127 -1.14 1.93 -0.14
N PHE A 128 -1.57 0.92 -0.89
CA PHE A 128 -2.47 -0.13 -0.38
C PHE A 128 -1.91 -0.83 0.86
N ALA A 129 -0.67 -1.32 0.78
CA ALA A 129 -0.02 -2.03 1.88
C ALA A 129 0.08 -1.15 3.13
N MET A 130 0.39 0.14 2.97
CA MET A 130 0.44 1.09 4.07
C MET A 130 -0.94 1.35 4.69
N LEU A 131 -2.00 1.42 3.87
CA LEU A 131 -3.36 1.57 4.38
C LEU A 131 -3.83 0.33 5.14
N VAL A 132 -3.51 -0.87 4.67
CA VAL A 132 -3.77 -2.12 5.40
C VAL A 132 -3.04 -2.13 6.73
N LEU A 133 -1.77 -1.69 6.75
CA LEU A 133 -0.96 -1.62 7.96
C LEU A 133 -1.58 -0.71 9.02
N VAL A 134 -1.94 0.53 8.64
CA VAL A 134 -2.42 1.54 9.60
C VAL A 134 -3.85 1.30 10.05
N SER A 135 -4.65 0.55 9.30
CA SER A 135 -6.04 0.21 9.64
C SER A 135 -6.22 -1.20 10.20
N ALA A 136 -5.13 -1.91 10.47
CA ALA A 136 -5.18 -3.27 10.99
C ALA A 136 -5.83 -3.32 12.39
N ASP A 137 -6.76 -4.24 12.59
CA ASP A 137 -7.40 -4.47 13.88
C ASP A 137 -6.59 -5.41 14.78
N ASN A 138 -5.81 -6.31 14.19
CA ASN A 138 -5.03 -7.30 14.90
C ASN A 138 -3.58 -7.39 14.42
N LEU A 139 -2.71 -7.98 15.24
CA LEU A 139 -1.27 -8.06 15.00
C LEU A 139 -0.91 -8.90 13.77
N LEU A 140 -1.70 -9.91 13.42
CA LEU A 140 -1.44 -10.72 12.22
C LEU A 140 -1.71 -9.93 10.94
N GLN A 141 -2.81 -9.18 10.91
CA GLN A 141 -3.11 -8.28 9.79
C GLN A 141 -2.10 -7.13 9.70
N LEU A 142 -1.69 -6.58 10.85
CA LEU A 142 -0.64 -5.56 10.91
C LEU A 142 0.67 -6.10 10.34
N PHE A 143 1.06 -7.32 10.70
CA PHE A 143 2.23 -7.99 10.14
C PHE A 143 2.11 -8.20 8.63
N PHE A 144 0.94 -8.57 8.12
CA PHE A 144 0.69 -8.68 6.68
C PHE A 144 0.89 -7.35 5.95
N GLY A 145 0.34 -6.26 6.49
CA GLY A 145 0.55 -4.91 5.94
C GLY A 145 2.02 -4.49 5.97
N TRP A 146 2.73 -4.79 7.06
CA TRP A 146 4.16 -4.54 7.23
C TRP A 146 5.00 -5.25 6.17
N GLU A 147 4.77 -6.53 5.96
CA GLU A 147 5.40 -7.33 4.90
C GLU A 147 5.08 -6.78 3.51
N GLY A 148 3.84 -6.37 3.28
CA GLY A 148 3.41 -5.74 2.02
C GLY A 148 4.18 -4.46 1.72
N VAL A 149 4.40 -3.60 2.71
CA VAL A 149 5.23 -2.38 2.59
C VAL A 149 6.69 -2.75 2.28
N GLY A 150 7.23 -3.79 2.94
CA GLY A 150 8.58 -4.30 2.68
C GLY A 150 8.77 -4.75 1.24
N VAL A 151 7.83 -5.55 0.71
CA VAL A 151 7.84 -6.02 -0.69
C VAL A 151 7.69 -4.85 -1.67
N ALA A 152 6.75 -3.93 -1.42
CA ALA A 152 6.56 -2.77 -2.28
C ALA A 152 7.80 -1.86 -2.31
N SER A 153 8.45 -1.68 -1.17
CA SER A 153 9.73 -0.95 -1.07
C SER A 153 10.83 -1.61 -1.90
N TYR A 154 10.95 -2.94 -1.80
CA TYR A 154 11.89 -3.70 -2.61
C TYR A 154 11.66 -3.46 -4.11
N LEU A 155 10.41 -3.52 -4.58
CA LEU A 155 10.05 -3.31 -5.98
C LEU A 155 10.34 -1.87 -6.44
N LEU A 156 10.11 -0.87 -5.59
CA LEU A 156 10.36 0.53 -5.90
C LEU A 156 11.86 0.87 -5.89
N ILE A 157 12.64 0.38 -4.93
CA ILE A 157 14.10 0.57 -4.88
C ILE A 157 14.75 -0.13 -6.08
N GLY A 158 14.31 -1.35 -6.40
CA GLY A 158 14.76 -2.15 -7.54
C GLY A 158 14.12 -1.77 -8.88
N PHE A 159 13.39 -0.65 -8.94
CA PHE A 159 12.70 -0.22 -10.16
C PHE A 159 13.64 -0.11 -11.36
N TYR A 160 14.83 0.45 -11.16
CA TYR A 160 15.89 0.53 -12.16
C TYR A 160 16.74 -0.76 -12.22
N PHE A 161 16.09 -1.91 -12.43
CA PHE A 161 16.73 -3.23 -12.37
C PHE A 161 17.91 -3.42 -13.34
N LYS A 162 18.07 -2.56 -14.35
CA LYS A 162 19.24 -2.53 -15.23
C LYS A 162 20.49 -1.98 -14.54
N LYS A 163 20.34 -1.29 -13.39
CA LYS A 163 21.46 -0.72 -12.62
C LYS A 163 21.87 -1.67 -11.49
N PRO A 164 23.09 -2.22 -11.50
CA PRO A 164 23.57 -3.12 -10.43
C PRO A 164 23.48 -2.49 -9.02
N SER A 165 23.69 -1.18 -8.91
CA SER A 165 23.59 -0.46 -7.65
C SER A 165 22.17 -0.46 -7.08
N ALA A 166 21.13 -0.31 -7.94
CA ALA A 166 19.74 -0.35 -7.53
C ALA A 166 19.35 -1.77 -7.06
N ASN A 167 19.77 -2.81 -7.78
CA ASN A 167 19.51 -4.19 -7.41
C ASN A 167 20.18 -4.54 -6.06
N SER A 168 21.43 -4.16 -5.87
CA SER A 168 22.15 -4.37 -4.62
C SER A 168 21.47 -3.65 -3.44
N ALA A 169 21.02 -2.40 -3.65
CA ALA A 169 20.28 -1.63 -2.65
C ALA A 169 18.94 -2.28 -2.30
N ALA A 170 18.18 -2.75 -3.30
CA ALA A 170 16.89 -3.42 -3.11
C ALA A 170 17.05 -4.72 -2.31
N ILE A 171 18.03 -5.55 -2.66
CA ILE A 171 18.32 -6.80 -1.94
C ILE A 171 18.73 -6.48 -0.50
N LYS A 172 19.60 -5.49 -0.30
CA LYS A 172 20.04 -5.08 1.05
C LYS A 172 18.84 -4.63 1.90
N ALA A 173 17.98 -3.77 1.37
CA ALA A 173 16.79 -3.29 2.08
C ALA A 173 15.86 -4.45 2.46
N PHE A 174 15.61 -5.36 1.52
CA PHE A 174 14.75 -6.53 1.76
C PHE A 174 15.31 -7.46 2.83
N VAL A 175 16.60 -7.81 2.75
CA VAL A 175 17.25 -8.73 3.72
C VAL A 175 17.30 -8.11 5.11
N VAL A 176 17.62 -6.82 5.23
CA VAL A 176 17.65 -6.13 6.54
C VAL A 176 16.27 -6.08 7.17
N ASN A 177 15.22 -5.75 6.39
CA ASN A 177 13.84 -5.77 6.89
C ASN A 177 13.44 -7.17 7.38
N ARG A 178 13.86 -8.24 6.66
CA ARG A 178 13.53 -9.62 7.03
C ARG A 178 14.05 -10.03 8.41
N VAL A 179 15.17 -9.49 8.85
CA VAL A 179 15.69 -9.69 10.22
C VAL A 179 14.76 -9.06 11.26
N GLY A 180 14.24 -7.85 10.98
CA GLY A 180 13.24 -7.19 11.82
C GLY A 180 11.90 -7.95 11.86
N ASP A 181 11.47 -8.47 10.71
CA ASP A 181 10.23 -9.24 10.55
C ASP A 181 10.25 -10.51 11.40
N PHE A 182 11.39 -11.20 11.45
CA PHE A 182 11.57 -12.36 12.31
C PHE A 182 11.39 -12.01 13.80
N GLY A 183 11.97 -10.91 14.24
CA GLY A 183 11.78 -10.42 15.62
C GLY A 183 10.34 -10.05 15.92
N PHE A 184 9.67 -9.40 14.97
CA PHE A 184 8.26 -9.03 15.09
C PHE A 184 7.36 -10.27 15.19
N LEU A 185 7.57 -11.28 14.36
CA LEU A 185 6.83 -12.54 14.39
C LEU A 185 7.00 -13.28 15.72
N ILE A 186 8.22 -13.34 16.26
CA ILE A 186 8.45 -13.89 17.60
C ILE A 186 7.66 -13.12 18.65
N GLY A 187 7.64 -11.78 18.57
CA GLY A 187 6.85 -10.95 19.48
C GLY A 187 5.35 -11.27 19.44
N ILE A 188 4.79 -11.46 18.25
CA ILE A 188 3.39 -11.88 18.07
C ILE A 188 3.13 -13.23 18.75
N PHE A 189 3.99 -14.22 18.54
CA PHE A 189 3.85 -15.53 19.15
C PHE A 189 3.97 -15.50 20.68
N LEU A 190 4.86 -14.69 21.23
CA LEU A 190 4.98 -14.53 22.67
C LEU A 190 3.73 -13.88 23.26
N ILE A 191 3.18 -12.85 22.62
CA ILE A 191 1.93 -12.23 23.06
C ILE A 191 0.81 -13.29 23.05
N TYR A 192 0.69 -14.06 21.99
CA TYR A 192 -0.33 -15.12 21.88
C TYR A 192 -0.20 -16.22 22.95
N LEU A 193 1.03 -16.55 23.37
CA LEU A 193 1.28 -17.57 24.38
C LEU A 193 0.99 -17.09 25.82
N TYR A 194 1.15 -15.78 26.09
CA TYR A 194 1.05 -15.22 27.44
C TYR A 194 -0.20 -14.35 27.65
N SER A 195 -1.01 -14.12 26.63
CA SER A 195 -2.29 -13.40 26.69
C SER A 195 -3.46 -14.35 26.85
#